data_aa16de951c77257da43b042f153e6d80
#
_entry.id   aa16de951c77257da43b042f153e6d80
#
_cell.length_a   1.000
_cell.length_b   1.000
_cell.length_c   1.000
_cell.angle_alpha   90.00
_cell.angle_beta   90.00
_cell.angle_gamma   90.00
#
_symmetry.space_group_name_H-M   'P 1'
#
loop_
_entity.id
_entity.type
_entity.pdbx_description
1 polymer ?
#
loop_
_entity_poly.entity_id
_entity_poly.type
_entity_poly.pdbx_seq_one_letter_code
_entity_poly.pdbx_strand_id
1 'polypeptide(L)'
;MPQGWKTERGTEQAVLEALGLQEGSGGYAAADKANVKQCDAVLAFRFRVPKTGRGAEKTVHCARTAGTYEHVELAWPPAGVVSEALEPLAPGGRSVIVVWDITAQSAPRAATDLVAFLKRTGAKRLMVTGPAASTQPAAGEQIRAMLAMAFAQMK
;
A
#
# COMPACT_ATOMS: atom_id res chain seq x y z
N MET A 1 3.57 -1.30 14.00
CA MET A 1 5.00 -0.96 13.77
C MET A 1 5.86 -2.19 13.98
N PRO A 2 6.99 -2.35 13.28
CA PRO A 2 7.98 -3.38 13.57
C PRO A 2 8.55 -3.23 14.98
N GLN A 3 9.02 -4.34 15.54
CA GLN A 3 9.67 -4.33 16.86
C GLN A 3 10.89 -3.38 16.87
N GLY A 4 11.06 -2.64 17.96
CA GLY A 4 12.13 -1.65 18.12
C GLY A 4 11.81 -0.30 17.47
N TRP A 5 10.56 -0.03 17.09
CA TRP A 5 10.10 1.24 16.50
C TRP A 5 10.90 1.68 15.26
N LYS A 6 11.41 0.70 14.52
CA LYS A 6 12.29 0.94 13.37
C LYS A 6 11.51 1.58 12.21
N THR A 7 12.01 2.71 11.75
CA THR A 7 11.62 3.39 10.52
C THR A 7 12.83 3.52 9.60
N GLU A 8 12.64 3.99 8.39
CA GLU A 8 13.75 4.32 7.48
C GLU A 8 14.64 5.46 8.00
N ARG A 9 14.10 6.30 8.88
CA ARG A 9 14.79 7.43 9.48
C ARG A 9 15.45 7.09 10.83
N GLY A 10 15.33 5.85 11.28
CA GLY A 10 15.82 5.39 12.57
C GLY A 10 14.69 5.08 13.55
N THR A 11 14.95 5.19 14.84
CA THR A 11 13.97 4.95 15.90
C THR A 11 13.32 6.27 16.32
N GLU A 12 12.01 6.38 16.09
CA GLU A 12 11.22 7.60 16.38
C GLU A 12 10.05 7.30 17.32
N GLN A 13 10.32 6.53 18.38
CA GLN A 13 9.28 6.00 19.27
C GLN A 13 8.31 7.06 19.77
N ALA A 14 8.78 8.14 20.36
CA ALA A 14 7.91 9.16 20.96
C ALA A 14 6.95 9.81 19.94
N VAL A 15 7.42 10.04 18.71
CA VAL A 15 6.60 10.61 17.64
C VAL A 15 5.54 9.62 17.18
N LEU A 16 5.92 8.35 17.04
CA LEU A 16 5.02 7.30 16.54
C LEU A 16 3.96 6.94 17.58
N GLU A 17 4.31 6.90 18.86
CA GLU A 17 3.37 6.74 19.96
C GLU A 17 2.37 7.89 20.04
N ALA A 18 2.82 9.13 19.87
CA ALA A 18 1.96 10.31 19.85
C ALA A 18 0.96 10.28 18.67
N LEU A 19 1.29 9.57 17.59
CA LEU A 19 0.39 9.31 16.47
C LEU A 19 -0.55 8.11 16.69
N GLY A 20 -0.53 7.50 17.88
CA GLY A 20 -1.38 6.35 18.23
C GLY A 20 -0.91 5.02 17.62
N LEU A 21 0.33 4.95 17.14
CA LEU A 21 0.88 3.70 16.63
C LEU A 21 1.34 2.80 17.78
N GLN A 22 1.26 1.50 17.55
CA GLN A 22 1.67 0.49 18.53
C GLN A 22 2.86 -0.32 18.03
N GLU A 23 3.79 -0.63 18.92
CA GLU A 23 4.88 -1.54 18.62
C GLU A 23 4.34 -2.97 18.45
N GLY A 24 4.76 -3.65 17.39
CA GLY A 24 4.47 -5.06 17.16
C GLY A 24 5.57 -5.97 17.67
N SER A 25 5.24 -7.21 17.94
CA SER A 25 6.20 -8.26 18.32
C SER A 25 6.83 -8.91 17.09
N GLY A 26 7.80 -8.30 16.45
CA GLY A 26 8.49 -8.88 15.30
C GLY A 26 8.95 -7.88 14.27
N GLY A 27 9.49 -8.37 13.16
CA GLY A 27 9.99 -7.54 12.08
C GLY A 27 8.91 -7.03 11.13
N TYR A 28 9.32 -6.47 10.00
CA TYR A 28 8.40 -5.90 8.98
C TYR A 28 7.36 -6.90 8.48
N ALA A 29 7.73 -8.18 8.29
CA ALA A 29 6.81 -9.21 7.86
C ALA A 29 5.65 -9.45 8.85
N ALA A 30 5.96 -9.43 10.16
CA ALA A 30 4.95 -9.58 11.20
C ALA A 30 4.02 -8.34 11.27
N ALA A 31 4.58 -7.15 11.14
CA ALA A 31 3.82 -5.91 11.09
C ALA A 31 2.88 -5.87 9.87
N ASP A 32 3.37 -6.24 8.68
CA ASP A 32 2.56 -6.30 7.47
C ASP A 32 1.42 -7.32 7.60
N LYS A 33 1.69 -8.52 8.14
CA LYS A 33 0.65 -9.52 8.39
C LYS A 33 -0.41 -9.02 9.38
N ALA A 34 -0.02 -8.32 10.43
CA ALA A 34 -0.93 -7.75 11.41
C ALA A 34 -1.81 -6.65 10.77
N ASN A 35 -1.21 -5.77 9.97
CA ASN A 35 -1.93 -4.71 9.27
C ASN A 35 -2.92 -5.28 8.23
N VAL A 36 -2.52 -6.31 7.47
CA VAL A 36 -3.40 -7.00 6.53
C VAL A 36 -4.60 -7.63 7.23
N LYS A 37 -4.44 -8.20 8.42
CA LYS A 37 -5.55 -8.75 9.20
C LYS A 37 -6.55 -7.68 9.63
N GLN A 38 -6.08 -6.47 9.87
CA GLN A 38 -6.90 -5.36 10.38
C GLN A 38 -7.53 -4.51 9.27
N CYS A 39 -7.05 -4.59 8.03
CA CYS A 39 -7.60 -3.83 6.91
C CYS A 39 -8.70 -4.60 6.18
N ASP A 40 -9.50 -3.87 5.41
CA ASP A 40 -10.54 -4.43 4.55
C ASP A 40 -10.06 -4.52 3.11
N ALA A 41 -9.12 -3.64 2.72
CA ALA A 41 -8.50 -3.61 1.39
C ALA A 41 -7.08 -3.04 1.46
N VAL A 42 -6.32 -3.23 0.40
CA VAL A 42 -4.94 -2.71 0.29
C VAL A 42 -4.80 -1.83 -0.95
N LEU A 43 -4.15 -0.68 -0.77
CA LEU A 43 -3.65 0.18 -1.83
C LEU A 43 -2.13 0.01 -1.92
N ALA A 44 -1.64 -0.44 -3.06
CA ALA A 44 -0.21 -0.64 -3.30
C ALA A 44 0.29 0.29 -4.40
N PHE A 45 1.47 0.88 -4.18
CA PHE A 45 2.16 1.68 -5.19
C PHE A 45 3.37 0.92 -5.70
N ARG A 46 3.48 0.80 -7.02
CA ARG A 46 4.58 0.14 -7.71
C ARG A 46 5.21 1.08 -8.73
N PHE A 47 6.53 1.05 -8.81
CA PHE A 47 7.31 1.86 -9.75
C PHE A 47 8.24 0.97 -10.56
N ARG A 48 8.28 1.21 -11.85
CA ARG A 48 9.10 0.45 -12.78
C ARG A 48 10.58 0.83 -12.66
N VAL A 49 10.85 2.12 -12.46
CA VAL A 49 12.20 2.67 -12.38
C VAL A 49 12.27 3.76 -11.29
N PRO A 50 13.25 3.71 -10.37
CA PRO A 50 14.11 2.56 -10.09
C PRO A 50 13.29 1.37 -9.60
N LYS A 51 13.79 0.14 -9.82
CA LYS A 51 13.07 -1.07 -9.43
C LYS A 51 12.81 -1.05 -7.93
N THR A 52 11.54 -0.95 -7.56
CA THR A 52 11.14 -0.89 -6.16
C THR A 52 11.32 -2.23 -5.47
N GLY A 53 11.58 -2.18 -4.16
CA GLY A 53 11.86 -3.37 -3.37
C GLY A 53 10.71 -4.37 -3.34
N ARG A 54 11.01 -5.56 -2.90
CA ARG A 54 10.10 -6.72 -2.85
C ARG A 54 9.03 -6.60 -1.75
N GLY A 55 9.15 -5.61 -0.84
CA GLY A 55 8.25 -5.46 0.31
C GLY A 55 6.80 -5.26 -0.10
N ALA A 56 6.52 -4.35 -1.03
CA ALA A 56 5.17 -4.10 -1.50
C ALA A 56 4.54 -5.33 -2.17
N GLU A 57 5.30 -6.08 -2.96
CA GLU A 57 4.81 -7.32 -3.59
C GLU A 57 4.49 -8.40 -2.57
N LYS A 58 5.33 -8.57 -1.55
CA LYS A 58 5.08 -9.48 -0.43
C LYS A 58 3.80 -9.10 0.32
N THR A 59 3.59 -7.81 0.57
CA THR A 59 2.38 -7.31 1.22
C THR A 59 1.14 -7.56 0.37
N VAL A 60 1.21 -7.32 -0.94
CA VAL A 60 0.11 -7.61 -1.87
C VAL A 60 -0.21 -9.10 -1.88
N HIS A 61 0.80 -9.97 -1.97
CA HIS A 61 0.59 -11.41 -1.93
C HIS A 61 -0.02 -11.85 -0.59
N CYS A 62 0.52 -11.37 0.53
CA CYS A 62 0.00 -11.65 1.87
C CYS A 62 -1.48 -11.23 2.01
N ALA A 63 -1.84 -10.07 1.48
CA ALA A 63 -3.22 -9.59 1.52
C ALA A 63 -4.16 -10.50 0.73
N ARG A 64 -3.79 -10.87 -0.49
CA ARG A 64 -4.62 -11.70 -1.37
C ARG A 64 -4.77 -13.14 -0.91
N THR A 65 -3.76 -13.68 -0.20
CA THR A 65 -3.72 -15.08 0.28
C THR A 65 -4.13 -15.25 1.73
N ALA A 66 -4.55 -14.17 2.41
CA ALA A 66 -4.88 -14.18 3.84
C ALA A 66 -3.71 -14.60 4.76
N GLY A 67 -2.48 -14.27 4.39
CA GLY A 67 -1.34 -14.36 5.32
C GLY A 67 -0.06 -15.01 4.84
N THR A 68 0.00 -15.54 3.63
CA THR A 68 1.26 -16.04 3.06
C THR A 68 2.15 -14.86 2.64
N TYR A 69 3.30 -14.72 3.30
CA TYR A 69 4.22 -13.59 3.06
C TYR A 69 5.40 -14.05 2.20
N GLU A 70 5.14 -14.17 0.91
CA GLU A 70 6.11 -14.56 -0.10
C GLU A 70 6.27 -13.49 -1.17
N HIS A 71 7.42 -13.48 -1.84
CA HIS A 71 7.62 -12.64 -2.99
C HIS A 71 7.03 -13.31 -4.23
N VAL A 72 5.93 -12.76 -4.70
CA VAL A 72 5.33 -13.10 -6.00
C VAL A 72 5.38 -11.85 -6.85
N GLU A 73 6.11 -11.91 -7.94
CA GLU A 73 6.25 -10.78 -8.85
C GLU A 73 4.90 -10.43 -9.48
N LEU A 74 4.52 -9.17 -9.38
CA LEU A 74 3.35 -8.65 -10.06
C LEU A 74 3.68 -8.38 -11.52
N ALA A 75 2.88 -8.92 -12.43
CA ALA A 75 3.01 -8.62 -13.84
C ALA A 75 2.80 -7.13 -14.10
N TRP A 76 3.69 -6.52 -14.88
CA TRP A 76 3.53 -5.13 -15.28
C TRP A 76 2.38 -5.00 -16.28
N PRO A 77 1.49 -4.03 -16.08
CA PRO A 77 0.38 -3.83 -16.99
C PRO A 77 0.86 -3.26 -18.33
N PRO A 78 0.02 -3.34 -19.38
CA PRO A 78 0.27 -2.63 -20.63
C PRO A 78 0.47 -1.13 -20.43
N ALA A 79 1.13 -0.48 -21.38
CA ALA A 79 1.32 0.96 -21.35
C ALA A 79 -0.01 1.71 -21.25
N GLY A 80 -0.05 2.77 -20.44
CA GLY A 80 -1.23 3.59 -20.22
C GLY A 80 -2.18 3.11 -19.11
N VAL A 81 -1.96 1.93 -18.53
CA VAL A 81 -2.68 1.48 -17.34
C VAL A 81 -2.13 2.20 -16.11
N VAL A 82 -3.00 2.96 -15.43
CA VAL A 82 -2.64 3.73 -14.23
C VAL A 82 -2.84 2.90 -12.96
N SER A 83 -3.91 2.12 -12.92
CA SER A 83 -4.20 1.27 -11.77
C SER A 83 -4.87 -0.05 -12.20
N GLU A 84 -4.77 -1.04 -11.33
CA GLU A 84 -5.35 -2.36 -11.52
C GLU A 84 -5.90 -2.89 -10.20
N ALA A 85 -7.13 -3.37 -10.22
CA ALA A 85 -7.73 -4.04 -9.08
C ALA A 85 -7.49 -5.55 -9.16
N LEU A 86 -6.97 -6.11 -8.07
CA LEU A 86 -6.66 -7.52 -7.92
C LEU A 86 -7.60 -8.15 -6.89
N GLU A 87 -8.26 -9.22 -7.27
CA GLU A 87 -9.15 -9.96 -6.38
C GLU A 87 -8.39 -10.86 -5.39
N PRO A 88 -9.00 -11.25 -4.26
CA PRO A 88 -8.45 -12.24 -3.36
C PRO A 88 -8.08 -13.55 -4.07
N LEU A 89 -7.02 -14.21 -3.63
CA LEU A 89 -6.59 -15.53 -4.12
C LEU A 89 -7.05 -16.67 -3.22
N ALA A 90 -7.49 -16.36 -2.00
CA ALA A 90 -7.92 -17.36 -1.02
C ALA A 90 -9.07 -16.82 -0.17
N PRO A 91 -9.86 -17.70 0.48
CA PRO A 91 -10.85 -17.29 1.47
C PRO A 91 -10.22 -16.44 2.58
N GLY A 92 -10.86 -15.31 2.92
CA GLY A 92 -10.33 -14.36 3.88
C GLY A 92 -9.24 -13.43 3.33
N GLY A 93 -8.84 -13.57 2.08
CA GLY A 93 -7.97 -12.64 1.39
C GLY A 93 -8.63 -11.27 1.19
N ARG A 94 -7.81 -10.26 0.91
CA ARG A 94 -8.24 -8.87 0.70
C ARG A 94 -8.13 -8.52 -0.78
N SER A 95 -9.07 -7.70 -1.26
CA SER A 95 -8.93 -7.04 -2.55
C SER A 95 -7.82 -6.00 -2.48
N VAL A 96 -7.07 -5.88 -3.55
CA VAL A 96 -5.95 -4.93 -3.66
C VAL A 96 -6.16 -4.06 -4.88
N ILE A 97 -5.88 -2.76 -4.77
CA ILE A 97 -5.68 -1.89 -5.92
C ILE A 97 -4.20 -1.53 -6.01
N VAL A 98 -3.60 -1.76 -7.16
CA VAL A 98 -2.21 -1.39 -7.45
C VAL A 98 -2.21 -0.17 -8.33
N VAL A 99 -1.49 0.87 -7.93
CA VAL A 99 -1.23 2.07 -8.73
C VAL A 99 0.18 1.98 -9.29
N TRP A 100 0.30 2.08 -10.60
CA TRP A 100 1.53 1.90 -11.35
C TRP A 100 2.15 3.24 -11.74
N ASP A 101 3.45 3.41 -11.48
CA ASP A 101 4.26 4.56 -11.92
C ASP A 101 3.53 5.92 -11.75
N ILE A 102 2.97 6.16 -10.55
CA ILE A 102 2.19 7.38 -10.29
C ILE A 102 3.00 8.65 -10.58
N THR A 103 2.38 9.57 -11.31
CA THR A 103 2.90 10.90 -11.65
C THR A 103 1.87 11.96 -11.31
N ALA A 104 2.25 13.24 -11.36
CA ALA A 104 1.30 14.35 -11.22
C ALA A 104 0.18 14.28 -12.28
N GLN A 105 0.49 13.80 -13.49
CA GLN A 105 -0.49 13.64 -14.57
C GLN A 105 -1.47 12.49 -14.33
N SER A 106 -1.00 11.36 -13.79
CA SER A 106 -1.82 10.17 -13.57
C SER A 106 -2.56 10.19 -12.22
N ALA A 107 -2.16 11.03 -11.28
CA ALA A 107 -2.74 11.09 -9.94
C ALA A 107 -4.27 11.33 -9.92
N PRO A 108 -4.85 12.23 -10.73
CA PRO A 108 -6.32 12.41 -10.75
C PRO A 108 -7.06 11.14 -11.20
N ARG A 109 -6.55 10.43 -12.19
CA ARG A 109 -7.12 9.16 -12.65
C ARG A 109 -6.99 8.09 -11.58
N ALA A 110 -5.82 7.92 -10.98
CA ALA A 110 -5.59 6.98 -9.90
C ALA A 110 -6.50 7.25 -8.68
N ALA A 111 -6.75 8.52 -8.36
CA ALA A 111 -7.68 8.92 -7.31
C ALA A 111 -9.12 8.46 -7.61
N THR A 112 -9.59 8.68 -8.84
CA THR A 112 -10.92 8.24 -9.28
C THR A 112 -11.04 6.72 -9.25
N ASP A 113 -10.02 6.01 -9.71
CA ASP A 113 -9.99 4.54 -9.69
C ASP A 113 -10.00 4.00 -8.25
N LEU A 114 -9.28 4.64 -7.32
CA LEU A 114 -9.31 4.30 -5.90
C LEU A 114 -10.71 4.49 -5.30
N VAL A 115 -11.37 5.61 -5.59
CA VAL A 115 -12.74 5.87 -5.10
C VAL A 115 -13.71 4.82 -5.62
N ALA A 116 -13.64 4.49 -6.91
CA ALA A 116 -14.47 3.42 -7.49
C ALA A 116 -14.20 2.06 -6.84
N PHE A 117 -12.93 1.74 -6.59
CA PHE A 117 -12.53 0.52 -5.90
C PHE A 117 -13.09 0.45 -4.47
N LEU A 118 -12.97 1.53 -3.69
CA LEU A 118 -13.47 1.59 -2.31
C LEU A 118 -15.01 1.48 -2.27
N LYS A 119 -15.71 2.11 -3.18
CA LYS A 119 -17.17 1.99 -3.30
C LYS A 119 -17.60 0.56 -3.65
N ARG A 120 -16.90 -0.08 -4.59
CA ARG A 120 -17.19 -1.45 -5.00
C ARG A 120 -16.94 -2.48 -3.88
N THR A 121 -15.85 -2.32 -3.15
CA THR A 121 -15.45 -3.25 -2.08
C THR A 121 -16.13 -2.99 -0.75
N GLY A 122 -16.68 -1.79 -0.54
CA GLY A 122 -17.22 -1.36 0.76
C GLY A 122 -16.15 -1.22 1.85
N ALA A 123 -14.88 -1.15 1.48
CA ALA A 123 -13.76 -1.08 2.42
C ALA A 123 -13.79 0.19 3.25
N LYS A 124 -13.67 0.06 4.57
CA LYS A 124 -13.62 1.16 5.53
C LYS A 124 -12.22 1.39 6.09
N ARG A 125 -11.37 0.37 6.07
CA ARG A 125 -9.99 0.41 6.55
C ARG A 125 -9.07 0.02 5.42
N LEU A 126 -8.28 0.99 4.95
CA LEU A 126 -7.37 0.84 3.84
C LEU A 126 -5.93 0.78 4.36
N MET A 127 -5.24 -0.32 4.08
CA MET A 127 -3.79 -0.39 4.25
C MET A 127 -3.12 0.20 3.01
N VAL A 128 -2.13 1.06 3.22
CA VAL A 128 -1.33 1.63 2.12
C VAL A 128 0.09 1.06 2.19
N THR A 129 0.59 0.57 1.06
CA THR A 129 1.96 0.08 0.93
C THR A 129 2.61 0.62 -0.36
N GLY A 130 3.91 0.76 -0.35
CA GLY A 130 4.64 1.31 -1.49
C GLY A 130 6.15 1.22 -1.31
N PRO A 131 6.91 1.89 -2.15
CA PRO A 131 8.36 1.94 -2.03
C PRO A 131 8.80 2.72 -0.81
N ALA A 132 9.98 2.39 -0.34
CA ALA A 132 10.69 3.18 0.65
C ALA A 132 11.05 4.57 0.10
N ALA A 133 11.05 5.60 0.95
CA ALA A 133 11.43 6.95 0.56
C ALA A 133 12.87 7.03 0.04
N SER A 134 13.75 6.18 0.55
CA SER A 134 15.13 6.02 0.06
C SER A 134 15.21 5.48 -1.37
N THR A 135 14.21 4.71 -1.81
CA THR A 135 14.16 4.10 -3.14
C THR A 135 13.42 4.98 -4.16
N GLN A 136 12.41 5.71 -3.71
CA GLN A 136 11.58 6.62 -4.52
C GLN A 136 11.29 7.91 -3.75
N PRO A 137 12.24 8.85 -3.65
CA PRO A 137 12.08 10.06 -2.85
C PRO A 137 10.88 10.93 -3.24
N ALA A 138 10.57 11.03 -4.53
CA ALA A 138 9.46 11.82 -5.04
C ALA A 138 8.08 11.16 -4.88
N ALA A 139 8.02 9.87 -4.57
CA ALA A 139 6.75 9.14 -4.52
C ALA A 139 5.82 9.66 -3.41
N GLY A 140 6.36 10.03 -2.26
CA GLY A 140 5.57 10.46 -1.11
C GLY A 140 4.68 11.67 -1.40
N GLU A 141 5.17 12.65 -2.15
CA GLU A 141 4.39 13.83 -2.54
C GLU A 141 3.25 13.47 -3.49
N GLN A 142 3.55 12.67 -4.51
CA GLN A 142 2.56 12.23 -5.50
C GLN A 142 1.48 11.34 -4.88
N ILE A 143 1.86 10.43 -3.99
CA ILE A 143 0.93 9.58 -3.24
C ILE A 143 0.02 10.44 -2.36
N ARG A 144 0.57 11.41 -1.64
CA ARG A 144 -0.19 12.33 -0.80
C ARG A 144 -1.20 13.14 -1.62
N ALA A 145 -0.77 13.69 -2.75
CA ALA A 145 -1.64 14.44 -3.64
C ALA A 145 -2.80 13.57 -4.17
N MET A 146 -2.50 12.36 -4.63
CA MET A 146 -3.50 11.41 -5.10
C MET A 146 -4.52 11.05 -4.01
N LEU A 147 -4.05 10.75 -2.80
CA LEU A 147 -4.93 10.43 -1.66
C LEU A 147 -5.82 11.63 -1.28
N ALA A 148 -5.28 12.85 -1.28
CA ALA A 148 -6.05 14.06 -1.02
C ALA A 148 -7.18 14.24 -2.06
N MET A 149 -6.89 14.01 -3.34
CA MET A 149 -7.90 14.04 -4.41
C MET A 149 -8.97 12.94 -4.22
N ALA A 150 -8.56 11.73 -3.87
CA ALA A 150 -9.49 10.63 -3.63
C ALA A 150 -10.44 10.94 -2.45
N PHE A 151 -9.90 11.37 -1.33
CA PHE A 151 -10.72 11.71 -0.16
C PHE A 151 -11.64 12.92 -0.39
N ALA A 152 -11.23 13.88 -1.22
CA ALA A 152 -12.11 14.99 -1.62
C ALA A 152 -13.33 14.51 -2.44
N GLN A 153 -13.17 13.47 -3.26
CA GLN A 153 -14.25 12.87 -4.05
C GLN A 153 -15.22 11.97 -3.21
N MET A 154 -14.84 11.64 -1.98
CA MET A 154 -15.65 10.77 -1.10
C MET A 154 -16.56 11.57 -0.15
N LYS A 155 -16.42 12.89 -0.09
CA LYS A 155 -17.29 13.79 0.67
C LYS A 155 -18.59 14.05 -0.06
#